data_c6e8f3ee43d65808659fba1d125f4d2a
#
_entry.id   c6e8f3ee43d65808659fba1d125f4d2a
#
_cell.length_a   1.000
_cell.length_b   1.000
_cell.length_c   1.000
_cell.angle_alpha   90.00
_cell.angle_beta   90.00
_cell.angle_gamma   90.00
#
_symmetry.space_group_name_H-M   'P 1'
#
loop_
_entity.id
_entity.type
_entity.pdbx_description
1 polymer ?
#
loop_
_entity_poly.entity_id
_entity_poly.type
_entity_poly.pdbx_seq_one_letter_code
_entity_poly.pdbx_strand_id
1 'polypeptide(L)'
;KQDERRVERMRVLMEYLFDKAMRSGEVFLSDNHASCLLITYAHKDKFSIAKLFSTLRLVFKCIGIERVGKVLRRQKIVQRNYPNGAYIRPMIFAVKNDYKGTVTAAKLILQVFKNFKDNKLPVIVDTASEDHVKLYRKFGLKIYNKEKELGFPIYLLRMN
;
A
#
# COMPACT_ATOMS: atom_id res chain seq x y z
N LYS A 1 -17.62 4.69 5.50
CA LYS A 1 -18.85 4.39 6.24
C LYS A 1 -18.85 2.93 6.64
N GLN A 2 -19.36 2.65 7.83
CA GLN A 2 -19.66 1.29 8.31
C GLN A 2 -21.15 1.03 8.07
N ASP A 3 -21.52 0.81 6.81
CA ASP A 3 -22.87 0.51 6.37
C ASP A 3 -22.91 -0.81 5.60
N GLU A 4 -24.11 -1.26 5.20
CA GLU A 4 -24.34 -2.53 4.48
C GLU A 4 -23.48 -2.68 3.22
N ARG A 5 -23.13 -1.57 2.54
CA ARG A 5 -22.29 -1.57 1.34
C ARG A 5 -20.79 -1.61 1.63
N ARG A 6 -20.38 -1.75 2.90
CA ARG A 6 -18.95 -1.78 3.26
C ARG A 6 -18.19 -2.90 2.55
N VAL A 7 -18.76 -4.10 2.51
CA VAL A 7 -18.13 -5.27 1.89
C VAL A 7 -17.95 -5.07 0.39
N GLU A 8 -18.97 -4.53 -0.29
CA GLU A 8 -18.89 -4.21 -1.72
C GLU A 8 -17.79 -3.17 -2.01
N ARG A 9 -17.75 -2.10 -1.22
CA ARG A 9 -16.71 -1.07 -1.35
C ARG A 9 -15.31 -1.63 -1.11
N MET A 10 -15.14 -2.51 -0.13
CA MET A 10 -13.85 -3.18 0.12
C MET A 10 -13.46 -4.05 -1.05
N ARG A 11 -14.40 -4.78 -1.66
CA ARG A 11 -14.13 -5.58 -2.86
C ARG A 11 -13.63 -4.70 -4.00
N VAL A 12 -14.33 -3.62 -4.32
CA VAL A 12 -13.93 -2.68 -5.38
C VAL A 12 -12.54 -2.09 -5.12
N LEU A 13 -12.24 -1.74 -3.86
CA LEU A 13 -10.91 -1.26 -3.48
C LEU A 13 -9.84 -2.33 -3.68
N MET A 14 -10.10 -3.58 -3.25
CA MET A 14 -9.13 -4.67 -3.39
C MET A 14 -8.87 -5.01 -4.86
N GLU A 15 -9.93 -5.09 -5.68
CA GLU A 15 -9.81 -5.27 -7.13
C GLU A 15 -8.94 -4.17 -7.76
N TYR A 16 -9.21 -2.90 -7.44
CA TYR A 16 -8.40 -1.79 -7.94
C TYR A 16 -6.92 -1.91 -7.55
N LEU A 17 -6.63 -2.24 -6.29
CA LEU A 17 -5.25 -2.36 -5.80
C LEU A 17 -4.53 -3.58 -6.40
N PHE A 18 -5.25 -4.69 -6.57
CA PHE A 18 -4.74 -5.88 -7.24
C PHE A 18 -4.40 -5.58 -8.71
N ASP A 19 -5.33 -5.00 -9.47
CA ASP A 19 -5.11 -4.59 -10.86
C ASP A 19 -3.93 -3.61 -10.98
N LYS A 20 -3.79 -2.70 -10.02
CA LYS A 20 -2.65 -1.78 -9.99
C LYS A 20 -1.33 -2.51 -9.76
N ALA A 21 -1.28 -3.47 -8.83
CA ALA A 21 -0.10 -4.29 -8.60
C ALA A 21 0.26 -5.12 -9.83
N MET A 22 -0.72 -5.73 -10.49
CA MET A 22 -0.49 -6.50 -11.72
C MET A 22 0.04 -5.68 -12.89
N ARG A 23 -0.35 -4.39 -13.00
CA ARG A 23 0.12 -3.51 -14.08
C ARG A 23 1.47 -2.86 -13.82
N SER A 24 1.76 -2.51 -12.59
CA SER A 24 2.93 -1.68 -12.25
C SER A 24 3.77 -2.21 -11.10
N GLY A 25 3.56 -3.46 -10.72
CA GLY A 25 4.22 -4.06 -9.58
C GLY A 25 4.23 -5.57 -9.62
N GLU A 26 4.05 -6.18 -8.46
CA GLU A 26 4.04 -7.63 -8.24
C GLU A 26 3.09 -8.01 -7.11
N VAL A 27 2.61 -9.25 -7.16
CA VAL A 27 1.79 -9.88 -6.13
C VAL A 27 2.55 -11.09 -5.60
N PHE A 28 2.83 -11.08 -4.31
CA PHE A 28 3.49 -12.19 -3.62
C PHE A 28 2.49 -12.93 -2.74
N LEU A 29 2.55 -14.24 -2.78
CA LEU A 29 1.74 -15.14 -1.94
C LEU A 29 2.66 -16.02 -1.10
N SER A 30 2.24 -16.33 0.12
CA SER A 30 2.91 -17.40 0.89
C SER A 30 2.59 -18.77 0.29
N ASP A 31 3.46 -19.76 0.49
CA ASP A 31 3.32 -21.11 -0.07
C ASP A 31 1.98 -21.77 0.27
N ASN A 32 1.45 -21.50 1.46
CA ASN A 32 0.15 -21.99 1.92
C ASN A 32 -1.03 -21.07 1.56
N HIS A 33 -0.82 -20.05 0.72
CA HIS A 33 -1.82 -19.06 0.32
C HIS A 33 -2.55 -18.37 1.51
N ALA A 34 -1.90 -18.30 2.67
CA ALA A 34 -2.48 -17.70 3.87
C ALA A 34 -2.13 -16.21 4.04
N SER A 35 -1.14 -15.72 3.30
CA SER A 35 -0.79 -14.29 3.28
C SER A 35 -0.45 -13.82 1.87
N CYS A 36 -0.68 -12.53 1.62
CA CYS A 36 -0.31 -11.88 0.36
C CYS A 36 0.26 -10.49 0.61
N LEU A 37 1.19 -10.08 -0.25
CA LEU A 37 1.77 -8.75 -0.30
C LEU A 37 1.66 -8.20 -1.71
N LEU A 38 1.00 -7.06 -1.86
CA LEU A 38 0.89 -6.32 -3.12
C LEU A 38 1.88 -5.16 -3.08
N ILE A 39 2.73 -5.05 -4.09
CA ILE A 39 3.66 -3.93 -4.25
C ILE A 39 3.47 -3.24 -5.59
N THR A 40 3.94 -2.00 -5.69
CA THR A 40 4.07 -1.28 -6.96
C THR A 40 5.46 -0.66 -7.08
N TYR A 41 5.93 -0.53 -8.31
CA TYR A 41 7.14 0.21 -8.68
C TYR A 41 6.73 1.59 -9.19
N ALA A 42 7.19 2.66 -8.55
CA ALA A 42 6.79 4.03 -8.90
C ALA A 42 7.10 4.38 -10.36
N HIS A 43 8.24 3.94 -10.88
CA HIS A 43 8.67 4.20 -12.26
C HIS A 43 7.90 3.38 -13.32
N LYS A 44 7.19 2.32 -12.93
CA LYS A 44 6.37 1.50 -13.85
C LYS A 44 4.92 1.97 -13.93
N ASP A 45 4.47 2.89 -13.06
CA ASP A 45 3.08 3.37 -13.00
C ASP A 45 2.79 4.38 -14.13
N LYS A 46 2.68 3.86 -15.37
CA LYS A 46 2.36 4.65 -16.56
C LYS A 46 0.85 4.90 -16.68
N PHE A 47 0.48 5.96 -17.41
CA PHE A 47 -0.90 6.20 -17.77
C PHE A 47 -1.43 5.11 -18.72
N SER A 48 -2.65 4.66 -18.48
CA SER A 48 -3.38 3.79 -19.41
C SER A 48 -4.88 4.02 -19.29
N ILE A 49 -5.62 3.75 -20.36
CA ILE A 49 -7.09 3.88 -20.40
C ILE A 49 -7.72 2.93 -19.37
N ALA A 50 -7.20 1.72 -19.22
CA ALA A 50 -7.66 0.77 -18.19
C ALA A 50 -7.49 1.33 -16.76
N LYS A 51 -6.40 2.07 -16.49
CA LYS A 51 -6.20 2.78 -15.22
C LYS A 51 -7.26 3.85 -14.99
N LEU A 52 -7.65 4.59 -16.04
CA LEU A 52 -8.68 5.60 -15.94
C LEU A 52 -10.03 4.97 -15.57
N PHE A 53 -10.47 3.92 -16.26
CA PHE A 53 -11.71 3.20 -15.95
C PHE A 53 -11.73 2.61 -14.54
N SER A 54 -10.65 1.96 -14.11
CA SER A 54 -10.57 1.40 -12.75
C SER A 54 -10.59 2.49 -11.67
N THR A 55 -9.98 3.65 -11.95
CA THR A 55 -10.02 4.82 -11.04
C THR A 55 -11.43 5.42 -10.96
N LEU A 56 -12.12 5.59 -12.10
CA LEU A 56 -13.51 6.04 -12.11
C LEU A 56 -14.44 5.10 -11.34
N ARG A 57 -14.31 3.78 -11.56
CA ARG A 57 -15.07 2.77 -10.82
C ARG A 57 -14.80 2.86 -9.32
N LEU A 58 -13.54 3.07 -8.91
CA LEU A 58 -13.17 3.26 -7.49
C LEU A 58 -13.83 4.51 -6.91
N VAL A 59 -13.81 5.63 -7.64
CA VAL A 59 -14.43 6.89 -7.19
C VAL A 59 -15.92 6.71 -6.99
N PHE A 60 -16.64 6.20 -7.99
CA PHE A 60 -18.10 6.11 -7.92
C PHE A 60 -18.60 5.02 -6.96
N LYS A 61 -17.98 3.86 -6.95
CA LYS A 61 -18.47 2.70 -6.16
C LYS A 61 -17.86 2.58 -4.75
N CYS A 62 -16.68 3.15 -4.52
CA CYS A 62 -15.98 2.98 -3.24
C CYS A 62 -15.84 4.28 -2.45
N ILE A 63 -15.28 5.33 -3.05
CA ILE A 63 -14.92 6.57 -2.35
C ILE A 63 -16.15 7.45 -2.11
N GLY A 64 -16.97 7.64 -3.15
CA GLY A 64 -18.02 8.66 -3.21
C GLY A 64 -17.45 10.02 -3.63
N ILE A 65 -18.19 10.72 -4.49
CA ILE A 65 -17.74 12.00 -5.09
C ILE A 65 -17.44 13.04 -4.00
N GLU A 66 -18.21 13.06 -2.93
CA GLU A 66 -18.08 13.97 -1.80
C GLU A 66 -16.75 13.84 -1.03
N ARG A 67 -16.05 12.72 -1.18
CA ARG A 67 -14.78 12.43 -0.49
C ARG A 67 -13.55 12.53 -1.38
N VAL A 68 -13.74 12.65 -2.69
CA VAL A 68 -12.62 12.70 -3.64
C VAL A 68 -11.65 13.80 -3.28
N GLY A 69 -12.13 15.00 -2.95
CA GLY A 69 -11.27 16.12 -2.56
C GLY A 69 -10.38 15.80 -1.34
N LYS A 70 -10.92 15.11 -0.33
CA LYS A 70 -10.16 14.71 0.86
C LYS A 70 -9.09 13.66 0.51
N VAL A 71 -9.43 12.71 -0.36
CA VAL A 71 -8.50 11.66 -0.82
C VAL A 71 -7.37 12.27 -1.65
N LEU A 72 -7.68 13.17 -2.58
CA LEU A 72 -6.69 13.86 -3.40
C LEU A 72 -5.76 14.74 -2.55
N ARG A 73 -6.32 15.48 -1.57
CA ARG A 73 -5.51 16.26 -0.63
C ARG A 73 -4.53 15.38 0.14
N ARG A 74 -5.00 14.24 0.69
CA ARG A 74 -4.12 13.27 1.34
C ARG A 74 -3.05 12.74 0.39
N GLN A 75 -3.42 12.37 -0.82
CA GLN A 75 -2.47 11.89 -1.82
C GLN A 75 -1.39 12.94 -2.12
N LYS A 76 -1.78 14.19 -2.34
CA LYS A 76 -0.85 15.29 -2.61
C LYS A 76 0.15 15.50 -1.46
N ILE A 77 -0.33 15.48 -0.21
CA ILE A 77 0.53 15.62 0.99
C ILE A 77 1.51 14.46 1.08
N VAL A 78 1.06 13.23 0.86
CA VAL A 78 1.94 12.04 0.94
C VAL A 78 2.94 12.03 -0.22
N GLN A 79 2.50 12.32 -1.43
CA GLN A 79 3.36 12.27 -2.63
C GLN A 79 4.48 13.30 -2.62
N ARG A 80 4.26 14.52 -2.09
CA ARG A 80 5.33 15.53 -2.01
C ARG A 80 6.51 15.10 -1.12
N ASN A 81 6.27 14.12 -0.25
CA ASN A 81 7.28 13.58 0.67
C ASN A 81 7.94 12.30 0.15
N TYR A 82 7.49 11.79 -1.00
CA TYR A 82 8.11 10.63 -1.61
C TYR A 82 9.37 11.05 -2.39
N PRO A 83 10.39 10.18 -2.45
CA PRO A 83 11.59 10.50 -3.22
C PRO A 83 11.27 10.66 -4.71
N ASN A 84 11.99 11.55 -5.35
CA ASN A 84 12.02 11.61 -6.81
C ASN A 84 12.73 10.36 -7.36
N GLY A 85 12.14 9.71 -8.36
CA GLY A 85 12.74 8.58 -9.04
C GLY A 85 12.08 7.23 -8.72
N ALA A 86 12.86 6.16 -8.85
CA ALA A 86 12.37 4.79 -8.71
C ALA A 86 12.35 4.36 -7.24
N TYR A 87 11.24 3.79 -6.80
CA TYR A 87 11.07 3.18 -5.48
C TYR A 87 10.02 2.08 -5.51
N ILE A 88 10.06 1.21 -4.50
CA ILE A 88 9.09 0.15 -4.26
C ILE A 88 8.10 0.65 -3.22
N ARG A 89 6.81 0.48 -3.52
CA ARG A 89 5.73 0.84 -2.59
C ARG A 89 4.89 -0.38 -2.26
N PRO A 90 5.04 -0.97 -1.06
CA PRO A 90 4.08 -1.91 -0.51
C PRO A 90 2.72 -1.22 -0.37
N MET A 91 1.67 -1.85 -0.89
CA MET A 91 0.32 -1.27 -0.91
C MET A 91 -0.59 -1.94 0.09
N ILE A 92 -0.58 -3.26 0.10
CA ILE A 92 -1.38 -4.10 1.00
C ILE A 92 -0.56 -5.29 1.42
N PHE A 93 -0.64 -5.57 2.71
CA PHE A 93 -0.24 -6.83 3.29
C PHE A 93 -1.46 -7.41 4.01
N ALA A 94 -1.90 -8.59 3.60
CA ALA A 94 -3.04 -9.27 4.16
C ALA A 94 -2.67 -10.67 4.63
N VAL A 95 -3.29 -11.09 5.73
CA VAL A 95 -3.10 -12.42 6.33
C VAL A 95 -4.46 -12.97 6.71
N LYS A 96 -4.74 -14.25 6.41
CA LYS A 96 -5.94 -14.94 6.86
C LYS A 96 -6.02 -14.94 8.39
N ASN A 97 -7.22 -14.84 8.95
CA ASN A 97 -7.42 -14.71 10.40
C ASN A 97 -6.75 -15.82 11.20
N ASP A 98 -6.86 -17.07 10.75
CA ASP A 98 -6.30 -18.25 11.41
C ASP A 98 -4.75 -18.28 11.43
N TYR A 99 -4.12 -17.43 10.61
CA TYR A 99 -2.66 -17.32 10.50
C TYR A 99 -2.11 -16.00 11.08
N LYS A 100 -2.97 -15.18 11.72
CA LYS A 100 -2.50 -13.97 12.40
C LYS A 100 -1.60 -14.34 13.58
N GLY A 101 -0.47 -13.62 13.71
CA GLY A 101 0.51 -13.88 14.76
C GLY A 101 1.41 -15.09 14.50
N THR A 102 1.21 -15.83 13.42
CA THR A 102 2.09 -16.94 13.03
C THR A 102 3.31 -16.44 12.23
N VAL A 103 4.29 -17.31 12.08
CA VAL A 103 5.52 -17.04 11.30
C VAL A 103 5.26 -16.88 9.79
N THR A 104 4.11 -17.31 9.29
CA THR A 104 3.76 -17.26 7.84
C THR A 104 3.85 -15.84 7.28
N ALA A 105 3.29 -14.88 8.00
CA ALA A 105 3.33 -13.47 7.62
C ALA A 105 4.75 -12.92 7.59
N ALA A 106 5.53 -13.21 8.63
CA ALA A 106 6.92 -12.76 8.73
C ALA A 106 7.80 -13.39 7.65
N LYS A 107 7.63 -14.70 7.37
CA LYS A 107 8.36 -15.40 6.31
C LYS A 107 8.13 -14.76 4.95
N LEU A 108 6.88 -14.46 4.57
CA LEU A 108 6.58 -13.80 3.30
C LEU A 108 7.28 -12.44 3.19
N ILE A 109 7.19 -11.59 4.22
CA ILE A 109 7.84 -10.28 4.21
C ILE A 109 9.36 -10.42 4.08
N LEU A 110 9.98 -11.30 4.86
CA LEU A 110 11.44 -11.51 4.82
C LEU A 110 11.90 -12.05 3.47
N GLN A 111 11.15 -12.97 2.87
CA GLN A 111 11.43 -13.51 1.54
C GLN A 111 11.37 -12.41 0.47
N VAL A 112 10.32 -11.60 0.48
CA VAL A 112 10.16 -10.49 -0.47
C VAL A 112 11.23 -9.43 -0.27
N PHE A 113 11.57 -9.07 0.96
CA PHE A 113 12.63 -8.11 1.23
C PHE A 113 14.02 -8.63 0.87
N LYS A 114 14.27 -9.94 0.99
CA LYS A 114 15.51 -10.55 0.48
C LYS A 114 15.64 -10.35 -1.03
N ASN A 115 14.56 -10.55 -1.78
CA ASN A 115 14.54 -10.31 -3.23
C ASN A 115 14.76 -8.83 -3.58
N PHE A 116 14.38 -7.88 -2.68
CA PHE A 116 14.59 -6.45 -2.91
C PHE A 116 16.01 -5.97 -2.62
N LYS A 117 16.80 -6.68 -1.80
CA LYS A 117 18.20 -6.30 -1.55
C LYS A 117 19.03 -6.23 -2.83
N ASP A 118 18.70 -7.06 -3.81
CA ASP A 118 19.40 -7.06 -5.11
C ASP A 118 18.93 -5.91 -6.02
N ASN A 119 17.76 -5.32 -5.77
CA ASN A 119 17.15 -4.30 -6.63
C ASN A 119 17.64 -2.87 -6.38
N LYS A 120 18.39 -2.62 -5.32
CA LYS A 120 18.90 -1.27 -4.92
C LYS A 120 17.85 -0.15 -4.87
N LEU A 121 16.56 -0.48 -4.98
CA LEU A 121 15.47 0.49 -4.90
C LEU A 121 15.00 0.66 -3.45
N PRO A 122 14.82 1.90 -2.99
CA PRO A 122 14.29 2.12 -1.66
C PRO A 122 12.85 1.64 -1.55
N VAL A 123 12.52 1.01 -0.42
CA VAL A 123 11.14 0.66 -0.07
C VAL A 123 10.53 1.79 0.75
N ILE A 124 9.40 2.34 0.30
CA ILE A 124 8.72 3.48 0.93
C ILE A 124 7.32 3.06 1.36
N VAL A 125 6.98 3.33 2.62
CA VAL A 125 5.62 3.13 3.14
C VAL A 125 5.14 4.38 3.87
N ASP A 126 3.82 4.60 3.85
CA ASP A 126 3.16 5.61 4.67
C ASP A 126 2.08 4.98 5.55
N THR A 127 1.96 5.44 6.78
CA THR A 127 0.94 4.99 7.71
C THR A 127 0.53 6.09 8.70
N ALA A 128 -0.73 6.07 9.13
CA ALA A 128 -1.22 6.90 10.23
C ALA A 128 -1.23 6.15 11.57
N SER A 129 -0.91 4.85 11.59
CA SER A 129 -0.95 4.00 12.78
C SER A 129 0.43 3.87 13.41
N GLU A 130 0.55 4.18 14.69
CA GLU A 130 1.79 3.96 15.45
C GLU A 130 2.14 2.48 15.62
N ASP A 131 1.15 1.60 15.70
CA ASP A 131 1.40 0.16 15.77
C ASP A 131 1.99 -0.37 14.46
N HIS A 132 1.54 0.16 13.32
CA HIS A 132 2.19 -0.15 12.04
C HIS A 132 3.62 0.40 11.98
N VAL A 133 3.89 1.57 12.56
CA VAL A 133 5.26 2.09 12.67
C VAL A 133 6.14 1.14 13.46
N LYS A 134 5.68 0.66 14.63
CA LYS A 134 6.41 -0.34 15.44
C LYS A 134 6.69 -1.61 14.64
N LEU A 135 5.68 -2.10 13.90
CA LEU A 135 5.80 -3.28 13.05
C LEU A 135 6.83 -3.08 11.94
N TYR A 136 6.75 -1.97 11.19
CA TYR A 136 7.66 -1.69 10.08
C TYR A 136 9.10 -1.51 10.54
N ARG A 137 9.32 -0.94 11.73
CA ARG A 137 10.65 -0.84 12.34
C ARG A 137 11.30 -2.21 12.59
N LYS A 138 10.51 -3.24 12.97
CA LYS A 138 11.01 -4.61 13.12
C LYS A 138 11.53 -5.20 11.80
N PHE A 139 11.04 -4.71 10.66
CA PHE A 139 11.51 -5.09 9.33
C PHE A 139 12.61 -4.16 8.77
N GLY A 140 13.15 -3.26 9.59
CA GLY A 140 14.27 -2.40 9.21
C GLY A 140 13.90 -1.07 8.57
N LEU A 141 12.59 -0.73 8.46
CA LEU A 141 12.19 0.57 7.95
C LEU A 141 12.43 1.65 9.02
N LYS A 142 12.93 2.80 8.59
CA LYS A 142 13.18 3.96 9.45
C LYS A 142 12.26 5.11 9.07
N ILE A 143 11.71 5.83 10.06
CA ILE A 143 10.96 7.06 9.81
C ILE A 143 11.92 8.10 9.24
N TYR A 144 11.58 8.69 8.10
CA TYR A 144 12.33 9.79 7.52
C TYR A 144 11.53 11.10 7.50
N ASN A 145 10.19 11.03 7.60
CA ASN A 145 9.35 12.21 7.75
C ASN A 145 8.06 11.91 8.51
N LYS A 146 7.45 12.96 9.08
CA LYS A 146 6.15 12.92 9.79
C LYS A 146 5.34 14.15 9.41
N GLU A 147 4.19 13.94 8.77
CA GLU A 147 3.25 14.98 8.37
C GLU A 147 2.07 15.07 9.31
N LYS A 148 1.58 16.30 9.57
CA LYS A 148 0.44 16.56 10.46
C LYS A 148 -0.67 17.42 9.82
N GLU A 149 -0.52 17.86 8.58
CA GLU A 149 -1.45 18.77 7.91
C GLU A 149 -2.90 18.30 7.82
N LEU A 150 -3.15 17.02 8.01
CA LEU A 150 -4.50 16.43 7.97
C LEU A 150 -5.22 16.39 9.34
N GLY A 151 -4.59 16.95 10.40
CA GLY A 151 -5.11 16.87 11.76
C GLY A 151 -4.76 15.57 12.49
N PHE A 152 -4.07 14.65 11.82
CA PHE A 152 -3.52 13.42 12.40
C PHE A 152 -2.14 13.14 11.79
N PRO A 153 -1.26 12.40 12.50
CA PRO A 153 0.08 12.12 11.99
C PRO A 153 0.04 11.11 10.84
N ILE A 154 0.84 11.38 9.80
CA ILE A 154 1.23 10.40 8.78
C ILE A 154 2.73 10.19 8.90
N TYR A 155 3.13 8.99 9.19
CA TYR A 155 4.53 8.57 9.27
C TYR A 155 4.97 8.06 7.91
N LEU A 156 6.08 8.57 7.40
CA LEU A 156 6.71 8.09 6.18
C LEU A 156 7.99 7.34 6.58
N LEU A 157 8.05 6.07 6.17
CA LEU A 157 9.16 5.19 6.50
C LEU A 157 9.86 4.73 5.23
N ARG A 158 11.18 4.53 5.35
CA ARG A 158 12.05 4.10 4.26
C ARG A 158 12.99 2.98 4.71
N MET A 159 13.25 2.05 3.82
CA MET A 159 14.35 1.10 3.85
C MET A 159 15.15 1.25 2.55
N ASN A 160 16.47 1.32 2.67
CA ASN A 160 17.41 1.37 1.54
C ASN A 160 17.87 -0.05 1.21
#